data_fb658ec7d46e82e218e2b982e67fd7a0
#
_entry.id   fb658ec7d46e82e218e2b982e67fd7a0
#
_cell.length_a   1.000
_cell.length_b   1.000
_cell.length_c   1.000
_cell.angle_alpha   90.00
_cell.angle_beta   90.00
_cell.angle_gamma   90.00
#
_symmetry.space_group_name_H-M   'P 1'
#
loop_
_entity.id
_entity.type
_entity.pdbx_description
1 polymer ?
#
loop_
_entity_poly.entity_id
_entity_poly.type
_entity_poly.pdbx_seq_one_letter_code
_entity_poly.pdbx_strand_id
1 'polypeptide(L)'
;RSNKTYHAGNIPWLKTGDLNDGLISYIPESITEEAVANSSAKINPTGSVLIAMYGATIGKLGILTFPATTNQACCACIEFNAIIQLYLFYFLLSQRNEFIAKGGGGAQPNISKEIIVNTFIPLPPLSEQQRIVMEIEKWFALIDQVEHGKSDLQTVIKQAKSKILDLAIHGKLVQQNHNDEPAIELLKRINPDFTPCDNGHY
;
A
#
# COMPACT_ATOMS: atom_id res chain seq x y z
N ARG A 1 -1.15 24.46 19.60
CA ARG A 1 -0.22 23.55 18.88
C ARG A 1 0.91 22.97 19.73
N SER A 2 1.05 23.25 21.01
CA SER A 2 2.24 22.86 21.79
C SER A 2 1.98 22.45 23.22
N ASN A 3 0.75 22.14 23.58
CA ASN A 3 0.52 21.65 24.95
C ASN A 3 0.82 20.14 24.99
N LYS A 4 2.00 19.78 25.51
CA LYS A 4 2.45 18.39 25.64
C LYS A 4 1.50 17.55 26.50
N THR A 5 0.68 18.19 27.34
CA THR A 5 -0.31 17.52 28.19
C THR A 5 -1.50 16.95 27.41
N TYR A 6 -1.68 17.34 26.14
CA TYR A 6 -2.78 16.86 25.28
C TYR A 6 -2.46 15.55 24.54
N HIS A 7 -1.21 15.09 24.56
CA HIS A 7 -0.76 13.87 23.91
C HIS A 7 -0.66 12.69 24.86
N ALA A 8 -0.57 11.47 24.31
CA ALA A 8 -0.46 10.23 25.07
C ALA A 8 -1.64 9.93 26.01
N GLY A 9 -2.86 10.28 25.59
CA GLY A 9 -4.10 9.93 26.25
C GLY A 9 -4.67 8.58 25.79
N ASN A 10 -5.98 8.40 25.99
CA ASN A 10 -6.69 7.17 25.64
C ASN A 10 -7.52 7.27 24.36
N ILE A 11 -7.62 8.47 23.75
CA ILE A 11 -8.46 8.71 22.58
C ILE A 11 -7.57 8.66 21.33
N PRO A 12 -7.77 7.70 20.42
CA PRO A 12 -7.00 7.62 19.19
C PRO A 12 -7.09 8.90 18.35
N TRP A 13 -5.97 9.38 17.84
CA TRP A 13 -5.88 10.59 17.04
C TRP A 13 -5.22 10.34 15.70
N LEU A 14 -6.04 10.21 14.68
CA LEU A 14 -5.62 9.88 13.31
C LEU A 14 -5.11 11.12 12.59
N LYS A 15 -4.00 10.95 11.90
CA LYS A 15 -3.46 11.88 10.93
C LYS A 15 -3.69 11.38 9.51
N THR A 16 -3.70 12.27 8.52
CA THR A 16 -3.90 11.87 7.12
C THR A 16 -2.85 10.90 6.59
N GLY A 17 -1.67 10.83 7.21
CA GLY A 17 -0.63 9.83 6.90
C GLY A 17 -1.01 8.41 7.30
N ASP A 18 -1.91 8.24 8.24
CA ASP A 18 -2.36 6.93 8.74
C ASP A 18 -3.44 6.30 7.84
N LEU A 19 -3.98 7.06 6.89
CA LEU A 19 -4.96 6.56 5.92
C LEU A 19 -4.28 5.62 4.92
N ASN A 20 -4.87 4.44 4.73
CA ASN A 20 -4.30 3.32 3.98
C ASN A 20 -5.17 2.81 2.83
N ASP A 21 -6.24 3.53 2.49
CA ASP A 21 -7.25 3.13 1.49
C ASP A 21 -8.00 1.83 1.86
N GLY A 22 -8.20 1.61 3.15
CA GLY A 22 -8.86 0.43 3.69
C GLY A 22 -9.38 0.63 5.10
N LEU A 23 -9.53 -0.47 5.82
CA LEU A 23 -9.94 -0.47 7.22
C LEU A 23 -8.80 0.03 8.12
N ILE A 24 -9.10 1.00 8.99
CA ILE A 24 -8.18 1.51 10.00
C ILE A 24 -8.35 0.70 11.27
N SER A 25 -7.45 -0.27 11.47
CA SER A 25 -7.42 -1.15 12.64
C SER A 25 -6.43 -0.71 13.72
N TYR A 26 -5.58 0.27 13.42
CA TYR A 26 -4.58 0.80 14.35
C TYR A 26 -4.29 2.27 14.05
N ILE A 27 -4.14 3.07 15.11
CA ILE A 27 -3.74 4.49 15.07
C ILE A 27 -2.60 4.66 16.07
N PRO A 28 -1.42 5.13 15.64
CA PRO A 28 -0.22 5.16 16.50
C PRO A 28 -0.27 6.24 17.59
N GLU A 29 -1.05 7.29 17.39
CA GLU A 29 -1.08 8.43 18.30
C GLU A 29 -2.44 8.54 19.01
N SER A 30 -2.40 9.14 20.21
CA SER A 30 -3.60 9.37 21.02
C SER A 30 -3.55 10.75 21.69
N ILE A 31 -4.72 11.25 22.05
CA ILE A 31 -4.91 12.49 22.79
C ILE A 31 -5.72 12.27 24.04
N THR A 32 -5.68 13.23 24.94
CA THR A 32 -6.43 13.18 26.21
C THR A 32 -7.88 13.66 26.02
N GLU A 33 -8.76 13.32 26.97
CA GLU A 33 -10.12 13.87 27.02
C GLU A 33 -10.11 15.40 27.15
N GLU A 34 -9.15 15.95 27.89
CA GLU A 34 -8.96 17.38 28.00
C GLU A 34 -8.64 18.02 26.64
N ALA A 35 -7.83 17.35 25.80
CA ALA A 35 -7.55 17.82 24.45
C ALA A 35 -8.81 17.85 23.59
N VAL A 36 -9.68 16.88 23.69
CA VAL A 36 -10.97 16.87 22.96
C VAL A 36 -11.88 17.97 23.49
N ALA A 37 -12.01 18.15 24.80
CA ALA A 37 -12.84 19.17 25.42
C ALA A 37 -12.41 20.61 25.07
N ASN A 38 -11.09 20.84 24.96
CA ASN A 38 -10.51 22.17 24.73
C ASN A 38 -10.08 22.42 23.28
N SER A 39 -10.53 21.62 22.32
CA SER A 39 -10.22 21.80 20.90
C SER A 39 -11.43 21.55 20.01
N SER A 40 -11.24 21.70 18.69
CA SER A 40 -12.26 21.36 17.69
C SER A 40 -12.26 19.87 17.30
N ALA A 41 -11.45 19.03 17.98
CA ALA A 41 -11.42 17.61 17.72
C ALA A 41 -12.76 16.97 18.13
N LYS A 42 -13.30 16.13 17.25
CA LYS A 42 -14.53 15.38 17.50
C LYS A 42 -14.25 13.91 17.39
N ILE A 43 -14.87 13.11 18.25
CA ILE A 43 -14.82 11.65 18.14
C ILE A 43 -15.75 11.24 17.00
N ASN A 44 -15.18 10.64 15.98
CA ASN A 44 -15.91 10.05 14.87
C ASN A 44 -16.26 8.61 15.25
N PRO A 45 -17.48 8.14 15.02
CA PRO A 45 -17.90 6.78 15.38
C PRO A 45 -17.24 5.73 14.48
N THR A 46 -17.27 4.48 14.93
CA THR A 46 -16.97 3.32 14.09
C THR A 46 -17.78 3.39 12.80
N GLY A 47 -17.19 3.02 11.69
CA GLY A 47 -17.85 3.07 10.39
C GLY A 47 -17.68 4.40 9.64
N SER A 48 -17.14 5.45 10.27
CA SER A 48 -16.87 6.71 9.57
C SER A 48 -15.92 6.49 8.41
N VAL A 49 -16.27 7.02 7.24
CA VAL A 49 -15.39 7.08 6.07
C VAL A 49 -14.60 8.37 6.14
N LEU A 50 -13.28 8.26 6.19
CA LEU A 50 -12.34 9.37 6.30
C LEU A 50 -11.71 9.69 4.95
N ILE A 51 -11.52 10.98 4.65
CA ILE A 51 -10.82 11.45 3.45
C ILE A 51 -9.81 12.54 3.81
N ALA A 52 -8.59 12.40 3.31
CA ALA A 52 -7.55 13.41 3.44
C ALA A 52 -7.80 14.58 2.50
N MET A 53 -7.68 15.81 3.04
CA MET A 53 -7.92 17.06 2.30
C MET A 53 -6.64 17.78 1.88
N TYR A 54 -5.46 17.49 2.47
CA TYR A 54 -4.26 18.31 2.32
C TYR A 54 -3.05 17.54 1.82
N GLY A 55 -2.23 18.22 1.01
CA GLY A 55 -0.89 17.82 0.61
C GLY A 55 -0.86 16.56 -0.25
N ALA A 56 0.23 15.81 -0.11
CA ALA A 56 0.46 14.57 -0.87
C ALA A 56 -0.54 13.45 -0.56
N THR A 57 -1.35 13.61 0.49
CA THR A 57 -2.34 12.61 0.91
C THR A 57 -3.76 12.90 0.40
N ILE A 58 -3.97 13.98 -0.37
CA ILE A 58 -5.30 14.33 -0.90
C ILE A 58 -5.97 13.12 -1.53
N GLY A 59 -7.22 12.87 -1.13
CA GLY A 59 -8.02 11.77 -1.63
C GLY A 59 -7.66 10.40 -1.08
N LYS A 60 -6.67 10.26 -0.16
CA LYS A 60 -6.51 9.03 0.60
C LYS A 60 -7.70 8.82 1.53
N LEU A 61 -8.12 7.57 1.65
CA LEU A 61 -9.31 7.17 2.38
C LEU A 61 -8.99 6.22 3.53
N GLY A 62 -9.95 6.09 4.44
CA GLY A 62 -9.95 5.05 5.48
C GLY A 62 -11.34 4.87 6.06
N ILE A 63 -11.61 3.69 6.59
CA ILE A 63 -12.84 3.38 7.33
C ILE A 63 -12.46 3.05 8.77
N LEU A 64 -13.01 3.77 9.73
CA LEU A 64 -12.75 3.51 11.15
C LEU A 64 -13.39 2.20 11.61
N THR A 65 -12.59 1.32 12.21
CA THR A 65 -13.09 0.10 12.84
C THR A 65 -13.39 0.30 14.35
N PHE A 66 -13.01 1.43 14.90
CA PHE A 66 -13.28 1.87 16.28
C PHE A 66 -13.40 3.40 16.32
N PRO A 67 -13.99 3.99 17.38
CA PRO A 67 -14.12 5.44 17.49
C PRO A 67 -12.75 6.13 17.60
N ALA A 68 -12.56 7.21 16.83
CA ALA A 68 -11.31 7.95 16.82
C ALA A 68 -11.53 9.44 16.51
N THR A 69 -10.61 10.28 16.97
CA THR A 69 -10.50 11.68 16.53
C THR A 69 -9.59 11.79 15.32
N THR A 70 -9.70 12.91 14.59
CA THR A 70 -8.85 13.20 13.43
C THR A 70 -8.25 14.58 13.53
N ASN A 71 -7.13 14.80 12.83
CA ASN A 71 -6.63 16.15 12.63
C ASN A 71 -7.54 16.93 11.64
N GLN A 72 -7.36 18.27 11.58
CA GLN A 72 -8.15 19.14 10.71
C GLN A 72 -7.95 18.92 9.21
N ALA A 73 -6.91 18.17 8.82
CA ALA A 73 -6.63 17.83 7.43
C ALA A 73 -7.44 16.62 6.92
N CYS A 74 -8.24 16.02 7.80
CA CYS A 74 -9.09 14.88 7.51
C CYS A 74 -10.57 15.28 7.62
N CYS A 75 -11.37 14.98 6.62
CA CYS A 75 -12.83 15.08 6.67
C CYS A 75 -13.41 13.71 6.99
N ALA A 76 -14.32 13.65 7.95
CA ALA A 76 -15.08 12.45 8.28
C ALA A 76 -16.47 12.53 7.68
N CYS A 77 -16.84 11.51 6.91
CA CYS A 77 -18.19 11.26 6.44
C CYS A 77 -18.82 10.26 7.43
N ILE A 78 -19.82 10.73 8.16
CA ILE A 78 -20.51 9.98 9.18
C ILE A 78 -21.83 9.52 8.58
N GLU A 79 -22.40 8.47 9.10
CA GLU A 79 -23.60 7.75 8.67
C GLU A 79 -24.61 8.46 7.76
N PHE A 80 -25.04 7.75 6.73
CA PHE A 80 -26.12 8.15 5.84
C PHE A 80 -27.15 7.03 5.74
N ASN A 81 -28.41 7.31 6.00
CA ASN A 81 -29.48 6.31 5.94
C ASN A 81 -29.75 5.75 4.53
N ALA A 82 -29.31 6.48 3.49
CA ALA A 82 -29.54 6.14 2.08
C ALA A 82 -28.30 5.63 1.33
N ILE A 83 -27.13 5.62 1.97
CA ILE A 83 -25.86 5.25 1.33
C ILE A 83 -25.17 4.17 2.17
N ILE A 84 -24.76 3.09 1.50
CA ILE A 84 -23.94 2.05 2.12
C ILE A 84 -22.52 2.59 2.29
N GLN A 85 -21.91 2.37 3.44
CA GLN A 85 -20.56 2.83 3.79
C GLN A 85 -19.52 2.47 2.72
N LEU A 86 -19.46 1.20 2.31
CA LEU A 86 -18.51 0.74 1.29
C LEU A 86 -18.81 1.33 -0.10
N TYR A 87 -20.08 1.58 -0.43
CA TYR A 87 -20.44 2.25 -1.66
C TYR A 87 -19.91 3.69 -1.67
N LEU A 88 -20.08 4.42 -0.56
CA LEU A 88 -19.50 5.76 -0.40
C LEU A 88 -17.97 5.71 -0.49
N PHE A 89 -17.34 4.75 0.17
CA PHE A 89 -15.90 4.58 0.15
C PHE A 89 -15.37 4.38 -1.29
N TYR A 90 -15.93 3.45 -2.04
CA TYR A 90 -15.52 3.20 -3.43
C TYR A 90 -15.85 4.37 -4.35
N PHE A 91 -16.98 5.04 -4.15
CA PHE A 91 -17.28 6.25 -4.87
C PHE A 91 -16.22 7.34 -4.62
N LEU A 92 -15.89 7.65 -3.37
CA LEU A 92 -14.86 8.63 -3.05
C LEU A 92 -13.48 8.22 -3.59
N LEU A 93 -13.18 6.92 -3.57
CA LEU A 93 -11.95 6.38 -4.16
C LEU A 93 -11.88 6.65 -5.67
N SER A 94 -12.98 6.48 -6.39
CA SER A 94 -13.08 6.79 -7.82
C SER A 94 -12.90 8.28 -8.14
N GLN A 95 -13.27 9.16 -7.20
CA GLN A 95 -13.14 10.61 -7.35
C GLN A 95 -11.76 11.16 -7.01
N ARG A 96 -10.81 10.33 -6.60
CA ARG A 96 -9.48 10.76 -6.15
C ARG A 96 -8.77 11.70 -7.13
N ASN A 97 -8.72 11.35 -8.40
CA ASN A 97 -8.04 12.14 -9.42
C ASN A 97 -8.72 13.51 -9.61
N GLU A 98 -10.04 13.56 -9.50
CA GLU A 98 -10.81 14.81 -9.53
C GLU A 98 -10.49 15.70 -8.31
N PHE A 99 -10.40 15.09 -7.12
CA PHE A 99 -10.02 15.82 -5.91
C PHE A 99 -8.60 16.37 -6.02
N ILE A 100 -7.65 15.58 -6.52
CA ILE A 100 -6.27 16.03 -6.75
C ILE A 100 -6.26 17.19 -7.76
N ALA A 101 -7.00 17.11 -8.86
CA ALA A 101 -7.09 18.15 -9.87
C ALA A 101 -7.71 19.44 -9.31
N LYS A 102 -8.74 19.34 -8.46
CA LYS A 102 -9.39 20.46 -7.78
C LYS A 102 -8.55 21.06 -6.65
N GLY A 103 -7.56 20.34 -6.15
CA GLY A 103 -6.68 20.78 -5.06
C GLY A 103 -5.79 21.97 -5.36
N GLY A 104 -5.75 22.44 -6.61
CA GLY A 104 -5.04 23.65 -7.05
C GLY A 104 -3.52 23.49 -7.09
N GLY A 105 -2.86 24.23 -7.98
CA GLY A 105 -1.43 24.20 -8.28
C GLY A 105 -0.51 24.93 -7.29
N GLY A 106 -0.84 25.03 -6.01
CA GLY A 106 0.01 25.67 -4.99
C GLY A 106 1.08 24.73 -4.42
N ALA A 107 2.03 25.31 -3.68
CA ALA A 107 3.10 24.56 -3.00
C ALA A 107 2.57 23.49 -1.99
N GLN A 108 1.34 23.67 -1.51
CA GLN A 108 0.59 22.67 -0.74
C GLN A 108 -0.83 22.59 -1.29
N PRO A 109 -1.11 21.66 -2.20
CA PRO A 109 -2.45 21.47 -2.71
C PRO A 109 -3.39 21.10 -1.57
N ASN A 110 -4.61 21.64 -1.61
CA ASN A 110 -5.65 21.27 -0.65
C ASN A 110 -7.03 21.31 -1.31
N ILE A 111 -7.93 20.48 -0.82
CA ILE A 111 -9.35 20.54 -1.11
C ILE A 111 -10.10 21.01 0.13
N SER A 112 -11.10 21.85 -0.09
CA SER A 112 -11.97 22.26 1.01
C SER A 112 -13.00 21.17 1.32
N LYS A 113 -13.52 21.18 2.55
CA LYS A 113 -14.67 20.34 2.91
C LYS A 113 -15.86 20.59 1.99
N GLU A 114 -16.03 21.81 1.52
CA GLU A 114 -17.09 22.22 0.61
C GLU A 114 -17.01 21.48 -0.75
N ILE A 115 -15.79 21.26 -1.28
CA ILE A 115 -15.61 20.47 -2.51
C ILE A 115 -16.10 19.04 -2.29
N ILE A 116 -15.81 18.43 -1.15
CA ILE A 116 -16.25 17.07 -0.84
C ILE A 116 -17.77 17.00 -0.70
N VAL A 117 -18.36 17.92 0.08
CA VAL A 117 -19.80 17.93 0.35
C VAL A 117 -20.63 18.23 -0.91
N ASN A 118 -20.10 19.03 -1.84
CA ASN A 118 -20.77 19.36 -3.10
C ASN A 118 -20.45 18.37 -4.24
N THR A 119 -19.79 17.26 -3.95
CA THR A 119 -19.56 16.22 -4.95
C THR A 119 -20.83 15.39 -5.15
N PHE A 120 -21.36 15.38 -6.37
CA PHE A 120 -22.55 14.60 -6.71
C PHE A 120 -22.23 13.11 -6.70
N ILE A 121 -23.00 12.35 -5.91
CA ILE A 121 -22.94 10.90 -5.87
C ILE A 121 -24.18 10.29 -6.53
N PRO A 122 -24.04 9.34 -7.47
CA PRO A 122 -25.17 8.54 -7.92
C PRO A 122 -25.79 7.79 -6.74
N LEU A 123 -27.11 7.80 -6.63
CA LEU A 123 -27.80 7.16 -5.51
C LEU A 123 -28.77 6.08 -6.01
N PRO A 124 -28.28 4.90 -6.42
CA PRO A 124 -29.16 3.78 -6.75
C PRO A 124 -29.80 3.21 -5.48
N PRO A 125 -30.84 2.38 -5.61
CA PRO A 125 -31.45 1.68 -4.48
C PRO A 125 -30.41 0.90 -3.64
N LEU A 126 -30.62 0.77 -2.34
CA LEU A 126 -29.66 0.11 -1.42
C LEU A 126 -29.25 -1.30 -1.88
N SER A 127 -30.20 -2.08 -2.43
CA SER A 127 -29.91 -3.42 -2.98
C SER A 127 -28.98 -3.39 -4.19
N GLU A 128 -29.03 -2.32 -4.99
CA GLU A 128 -28.12 -2.13 -6.12
C GLU A 128 -26.75 -1.66 -5.64
N GLN A 129 -26.68 -0.76 -4.66
CA GLN A 129 -25.42 -0.38 -4.02
C GLN A 129 -24.68 -1.61 -3.46
N GLN A 130 -25.41 -2.54 -2.81
CA GLN A 130 -24.83 -3.80 -2.32
C GLN A 130 -24.23 -4.64 -3.44
N ARG A 131 -24.97 -4.81 -4.56
CA ARG A 131 -24.47 -5.56 -5.72
C ARG A 131 -23.22 -4.92 -6.33
N ILE A 132 -23.20 -3.58 -6.44
CA ILE A 132 -22.05 -2.83 -6.94
C ILE A 132 -20.83 -3.08 -6.02
N VAL A 133 -20.98 -2.97 -4.71
CA VAL A 133 -19.91 -3.22 -3.75
C VAL A 133 -19.37 -4.64 -3.89
N MET A 134 -20.24 -5.64 -3.89
CA MET A 134 -19.84 -7.05 -4.04
C MET A 134 -19.07 -7.31 -5.33
N GLU A 135 -19.49 -6.70 -6.44
CA GLU A 135 -18.79 -6.88 -7.72
C GLU A 135 -17.43 -6.19 -7.73
N ILE A 136 -17.30 -5.00 -7.13
CA ILE A 136 -16.00 -4.32 -6.96
C ILE A 136 -15.04 -5.19 -6.14
N GLU A 137 -15.48 -5.69 -4.98
CA GLU A 137 -14.66 -6.55 -4.11
C GLU A 137 -14.21 -7.82 -4.81
N LYS A 138 -15.09 -8.45 -5.58
CA LYS A 138 -14.76 -9.62 -6.38
C LYS A 138 -13.65 -9.31 -7.41
N TRP A 139 -13.75 -8.20 -8.13
CA TRP A 139 -12.73 -7.80 -9.10
C TRP A 139 -11.39 -7.46 -8.42
N PHE A 140 -11.42 -6.78 -7.29
CA PHE A 140 -10.19 -6.48 -6.54
C PHE A 140 -9.52 -7.76 -6.05
N ALA A 141 -10.28 -8.72 -5.52
CA ALA A 141 -9.73 -10.01 -5.13
C ALA A 141 -9.07 -10.77 -6.30
N LEU A 142 -9.65 -10.69 -7.51
CA LEU A 142 -9.04 -11.28 -8.71
C LEU A 142 -7.75 -10.57 -9.12
N ILE A 143 -7.70 -9.23 -9.01
CA ILE A 143 -6.49 -8.44 -9.28
C ILE A 143 -5.38 -8.83 -8.31
N ASP A 144 -5.69 -8.92 -7.02
CA ASP A 144 -4.75 -9.32 -5.97
C ASP A 144 -4.17 -10.72 -6.23
N GLN A 145 -5.00 -11.68 -6.67
CA GLN A 145 -4.53 -13.01 -7.05
C GLN A 145 -3.53 -12.98 -8.22
N VAL A 146 -3.80 -12.15 -9.23
CA VAL A 146 -2.89 -11.97 -10.37
C VAL A 146 -1.57 -11.32 -9.93
N GLU A 147 -1.63 -10.32 -9.05
CA GLU A 147 -0.43 -9.64 -8.53
C GLU A 147 0.44 -10.58 -7.68
N HIS A 148 -0.17 -11.37 -6.80
CA HIS A 148 0.56 -12.39 -6.03
C HIS A 148 1.19 -13.44 -6.94
N GLY A 149 0.46 -13.94 -7.94
CA GLY A 149 1.00 -14.89 -8.91
C GLY A 149 2.19 -14.34 -9.71
N LYS A 150 2.22 -13.05 -10.03
CA LYS A 150 3.39 -12.41 -10.65
C LYS A 150 4.60 -12.35 -9.72
N SER A 151 4.40 -12.06 -8.44
CA SER A 151 5.47 -12.04 -7.44
C SER A 151 6.10 -13.42 -7.28
N ASP A 152 5.29 -14.47 -7.19
CA ASP A 152 5.75 -15.85 -7.10
C ASP A 152 6.52 -16.27 -8.36
N LEU A 153 6.03 -15.91 -9.55
CA LEU A 153 6.70 -16.20 -10.81
C LEU A 153 8.09 -15.52 -10.90
N GLN A 154 8.23 -14.29 -10.45
CA GLN A 154 9.52 -13.60 -10.41
C GLN A 154 10.52 -14.31 -9.48
N THR A 155 10.07 -14.80 -8.35
CA THR A 155 10.88 -15.56 -7.40
C THR A 155 11.35 -16.89 -8.01
N VAL A 156 10.45 -17.64 -8.65
CA VAL A 156 10.78 -18.89 -9.35
C VAL A 156 11.78 -18.65 -10.50
N ILE A 157 11.60 -17.59 -11.30
CA ILE A 157 12.54 -17.21 -12.35
C ILE A 157 13.93 -16.90 -11.77
N LYS A 158 14.01 -16.16 -10.67
CA LYS A 158 15.28 -15.84 -10.01
C LYS A 158 15.99 -17.12 -9.52
N GLN A 159 15.25 -18.03 -8.89
CA GLN A 159 15.79 -19.32 -8.44
C GLN A 159 16.26 -20.19 -9.61
N ALA A 160 15.50 -20.25 -10.70
CA ALA A 160 15.88 -20.99 -11.91
C ALA A 160 17.15 -20.43 -12.53
N LYS A 161 17.27 -19.09 -12.67
CA LYS A 161 18.50 -18.45 -13.16
C LYS A 161 19.71 -18.77 -12.28
N SER A 162 19.57 -18.69 -10.97
CA SER A 162 20.63 -19.05 -10.01
C SER A 162 21.07 -20.49 -10.17
N LYS A 163 20.11 -21.41 -10.33
CA LYS A 163 20.41 -22.85 -10.51
C LYS A 163 21.12 -23.13 -11.84
N ILE A 164 20.70 -22.45 -12.92
CA ILE A 164 21.36 -22.57 -14.23
C ILE A 164 22.82 -22.11 -14.14
N LEU A 165 23.08 -20.96 -13.49
CA LEU A 165 24.45 -20.46 -13.29
C LEU A 165 25.29 -21.42 -12.45
N ASP A 166 24.73 -21.96 -11.37
CA ASP A 166 25.40 -22.95 -10.53
C ASP A 166 25.81 -24.21 -11.34
N LEU A 167 24.91 -24.75 -12.15
CA LEU A 167 25.17 -25.88 -13.02
C LEU A 167 26.23 -25.55 -14.09
N ALA A 168 26.21 -24.33 -14.65
CA ALA A 168 27.19 -23.91 -15.64
C ALA A 168 28.61 -23.82 -15.06
N ILE A 169 28.76 -23.18 -13.90
CA ILE A 169 30.06 -23.00 -13.22
C ILE A 169 30.66 -24.35 -12.80
N HIS A 170 29.81 -25.29 -12.39
CA HIS A 170 30.26 -26.64 -11.97
C HIS A 170 30.37 -27.60 -13.18
N GLY A 171 30.32 -27.16 -14.40
CA GLY A 171 30.45 -27.99 -15.59
C GLY A 171 29.34 -29.03 -15.79
N LYS A 172 28.17 -28.81 -15.14
CA LYS A 172 27.03 -29.75 -15.18
C LYS A 172 25.91 -29.30 -16.13
N LEU A 173 26.01 -28.12 -16.73
CA LEU A 173 24.98 -27.58 -17.62
C LEU A 173 25.05 -28.18 -19.01
N VAL A 174 26.26 -28.42 -19.52
CA VAL A 174 26.52 -29.04 -20.82
C VAL A 174 27.38 -30.29 -20.66
N GLN A 175 27.15 -31.26 -21.54
CA GLN A 175 27.96 -32.44 -21.54
C GLN A 175 29.40 -32.10 -21.99
N GLN A 176 30.40 -32.59 -21.24
CA GLN A 176 31.78 -32.39 -21.62
C GLN A 176 32.09 -33.19 -22.89
N ASN A 177 32.84 -32.56 -23.82
CA ASN A 177 33.27 -33.18 -25.02
C ASN A 177 34.70 -33.75 -24.80
N HIS A 178 34.89 -35.04 -24.96
CA HIS A 178 36.19 -35.70 -24.79
C HIS A 178 37.27 -35.23 -25.80
N ASN A 179 36.89 -34.55 -26.87
CA ASN A 179 37.82 -33.98 -27.84
C ASN A 179 38.28 -32.54 -27.49
N ASP A 180 37.71 -31.95 -26.43
CA ASP A 180 38.17 -30.63 -25.98
C ASP A 180 39.50 -30.74 -25.25
N GLU A 181 40.34 -29.73 -25.41
CA GLU A 181 41.65 -29.65 -24.74
C GLU A 181 41.43 -29.61 -23.21
N PRO A 182 42.09 -30.48 -22.43
CA PRO A 182 42.00 -30.41 -20.96
C PRO A 182 42.49 -29.06 -20.43
N ALA A 183 41.79 -28.49 -19.43
CA ALA A 183 42.12 -27.20 -18.84
C ALA A 183 43.58 -27.12 -18.33
N ILE A 184 44.12 -28.23 -17.84
CA ILE A 184 45.51 -28.32 -17.38
C ILE A 184 46.50 -28.10 -18.54
N GLU A 185 46.25 -28.63 -19.74
CA GLU A 185 47.11 -28.42 -20.92
C GLU A 185 47.03 -26.98 -21.41
N LEU A 186 45.85 -26.40 -21.44
CA LEU A 186 45.66 -24.96 -21.74
C LEU A 186 46.45 -24.08 -20.74
N LEU A 187 46.33 -24.35 -19.44
CA LEU A 187 47.02 -23.59 -18.39
C LEU A 187 48.56 -23.71 -18.49
N LYS A 188 49.09 -24.89 -18.74
CA LYS A 188 50.54 -25.09 -18.99
C LYS A 188 51.04 -24.42 -20.23
N ARG A 189 50.21 -24.29 -21.27
CA ARG A 189 50.56 -23.54 -22.51
C ARG A 189 50.65 -22.03 -22.25
N ILE A 190 49.76 -21.48 -21.38
CA ILE A 190 49.75 -20.06 -21.05
C ILE A 190 50.83 -19.74 -20.00
N ASN A 191 51.05 -20.61 -19.04
CA ASN A 191 52.09 -20.51 -18.00
C ASN A 191 52.79 -21.84 -17.84
N PRO A 192 53.99 -22.01 -18.47
CA PRO A 192 54.75 -23.27 -18.42
C PRO A 192 55.12 -23.75 -17.00
N ASP A 193 55.23 -22.85 -16.05
CA ASP A 193 55.55 -23.14 -14.64
C ASP A 193 54.31 -23.46 -13.79
N PHE A 194 53.13 -23.55 -14.45
CA PHE A 194 51.89 -23.85 -13.73
C PHE A 194 51.92 -25.27 -13.16
N THR A 195 51.79 -25.37 -11.83
CA THR A 195 51.59 -26.59 -11.09
C THR A 195 50.16 -26.62 -10.51
N PRO A 196 49.34 -27.61 -10.82
CA PRO A 196 48.00 -27.72 -10.21
C PRO A 196 48.09 -27.82 -8.68
N CYS A 197 47.33 -27.02 -7.97
CA CYS A 197 47.09 -27.20 -6.51
C CYS A 197 46.03 -28.28 -6.36
N ASP A 198 46.43 -29.45 -5.89
CA ASP A 198 45.46 -30.50 -5.52
C ASP A 198 44.96 -30.25 -4.10
N ASN A 199 43.94 -29.42 -3.98
CA ASN A 199 43.27 -29.13 -2.70
C ASN A 199 42.07 -30.05 -2.42
N GLY A 200 41.92 -31.15 -3.19
CA GLY A 200 40.88 -32.17 -2.95
C GLY A 200 39.43 -31.67 -3.11
N HIS A 201 39.23 -30.56 -3.75
CA HIS A 201 37.90 -30.03 -4.07
C HIS A 201 37.68 -30.02 -5.59
N TYR A 202 37.05 -31.08 -6.09
CA TYR A 202 36.34 -31.13 -7.36
C TYR A 202 34.87 -31.38 -7.09
#